data_7ffbb0b00d7bbdd165de99b7ac3f2284
#
_entry.id   7ffbb0b00d7bbdd165de99b7ac3f2284
#
_cell.length_a   1.000
_cell.length_b   1.000
_cell.length_c   1.000
_cell.angle_alpha   90.00
_cell.angle_beta   90.00
_cell.angle_gamma   90.00
#
_symmetry.space_group_name_H-M   'P 1'
#
loop_
_entity.id
_entity.type
_entity.pdbx_description
1 polymer ?
#
loop_
_entity_poly.entity_id
_entity_poly.type
_entity_poly.pdbx_seq_one_letter_code
_entity_poly.pdbx_strand_id
1 'polypeptide(L)'
;HSCRIEYIDPLLKILGWDVANEKGLVPQYREVIAENYSTPTDRPDYTMTLRGVAKFFVEAKKPAVDITRVTNPALQTRKYGWNANHRIAVLTNFEYLAVYDTCYIPKEEDGCDVARYRIFHFTEYVSRYDEIIALISRGVVYSGEFDRYLDDNFPASGGEKQQVDTLFLKQINE
;
A
#
# COMPACT_ATOMS: atom_id res chain seq x y z
N HIS A 1 -12.50 14.35 0.24
CA HIS A 1 -13.15 13.97 -1.03
C HIS A 1 -12.36 14.50 -2.23
N SER A 2 -12.10 15.80 -2.29
CA SER A 2 -11.44 16.40 -3.46
C SER A 2 -10.02 15.89 -3.68
N CYS A 3 -9.24 15.65 -2.64
CA CYS A 3 -7.87 15.15 -2.77
C CYS A 3 -7.78 13.81 -3.53
N ARG A 4 -8.70 12.87 -3.29
CA ARG A 4 -8.69 11.59 -4.03
C ARG A 4 -8.95 11.81 -5.51
N ILE A 5 -9.99 12.56 -5.85
CA ILE A 5 -10.39 12.79 -7.23
C ILE A 5 -9.36 13.64 -7.98
N GLU A 6 -8.85 14.69 -7.34
CA GLU A 6 -7.98 15.66 -8.01
C GLU A 6 -6.52 15.20 -8.11
N TYR A 7 -6.03 14.39 -7.18
CA TYR A 7 -4.62 14.04 -7.06
C TYR A 7 -4.33 12.54 -7.05
N ILE A 8 -5.06 11.78 -6.22
CA ILE A 8 -4.75 10.36 -6.03
C ILE A 8 -5.26 9.52 -7.22
N ASP A 9 -6.50 9.71 -7.64
CA ASP A 9 -7.03 8.99 -8.81
C ASP A 9 -6.19 9.23 -10.07
N PRO A 10 -5.80 10.49 -10.41
CA PRO A 10 -4.87 10.73 -11.51
C PRO A 10 -3.50 10.07 -11.34
N LEU A 11 -2.94 10.06 -10.13
CA LEU A 11 -1.66 9.38 -9.83
C LEU A 11 -1.75 7.88 -10.12
N LEU A 12 -2.79 7.22 -9.63
CA LEU A 12 -3.02 5.80 -9.88
C LEU A 12 -3.26 5.51 -11.36
N LYS A 13 -3.95 6.40 -12.06
CA LYS A 13 -4.16 6.31 -13.51
C LYS A 13 -2.83 6.39 -14.28
N ILE A 14 -1.93 7.28 -13.90
CA ILE A 14 -0.58 7.39 -14.49
C ILE A 14 0.19 6.08 -14.29
N LEU A 15 0.00 5.39 -13.16
CA LEU A 15 0.59 4.08 -12.89
C LEU A 15 -0.10 2.93 -13.65
N GLY A 16 -1.05 3.24 -14.53
CA GLY A 16 -1.71 2.31 -15.43
C GLY A 16 -3.05 1.75 -14.95
N TRP A 17 -3.48 2.09 -13.73
CA TRP A 17 -4.69 1.55 -13.11
C TRP A 17 -5.97 2.18 -13.67
N ASP A 18 -6.97 1.34 -13.97
CA ASP A 18 -8.31 1.75 -14.39
C ASP A 18 -9.19 2.05 -13.16
N VAL A 19 -8.97 3.20 -12.54
CA VAL A 19 -9.64 3.59 -11.29
C VAL A 19 -11.15 3.74 -11.46
N ALA A 20 -11.58 4.33 -12.57
CA ALA A 20 -12.98 4.64 -12.85
C ALA A 20 -13.73 3.51 -13.57
N ASN A 21 -13.08 2.37 -13.81
CA ASN A 21 -13.62 1.26 -14.60
C ASN A 21 -14.07 1.70 -16.00
N GLU A 22 -13.25 2.48 -16.69
CA GLU A 22 -13.51 2.92 -18.06
C GLU A 22 -13.60 1.74 -19.04
N LYS A 23 -12.96 0.61 -18.72
CA LYS A 23 -13.03 -0.64 -19.47
C LYS A 23 -14.40 -1.34 -19.37
N GLY A 24 -15.25 -0.91 -18.45
CA GLY A 24 -16.59 -1.51 -18.27
C GLY A 24 -16.57 -2.94 -17.76
N LEU A 25 -15.58 -3.32 -16.97
CA LEU A 25 -15.51 -4.65 -16.39
C LEU A 25 -16.61 -4.87 -15.35
N VAL A 26 -17.11 -6.10 -15.27
CA VAL A 26 -18.06 -6.48 -14.20
C VAL A 26 -17.40 -6.34 -12.83
N PRO A 27 -18.18 -6.10 -11.75
CA PRO A 27 -17.62 -5.74 -10.44
C PRO A 27 -16.50 -6.64 -9.94
N GLN A 28 -16.64 -7.95 -10.10
CA GLN A 28 -15.64 -8.93 -9.63
C GLN A 28 -14.31 -8.90 -10.41
N TYR A 29 -14.25 -8.23 -11.56
CA TYR A 29 -13.04 -8.12 -12.39
C TYR A 29 -12.49 -6.71 -12.49
N ARG A 30 -13.06 -5.75 -11.77
CA ARG A 30 -12.50 -4.39 -11.72
C ARG A 30 -11.07 -4.41 -11.24
N GLU A 31 -10.22 -3.60 -11.90
CA GLU A 31 -8.82 -3.45 -11.51
C GLU A 31 -8.65 -2.75 -10.17
N VAL A 32 -9.53 -1.79 -9.90
CA VAL A 32 -9.52 -1.00 -8.66
C VAL A 32 -10.91 -1.00 -8.05
N ILE A 33 -10.97 -1.38 -6.78
CA ILE A 33 -12.18 -1.23 -5.97
C ILE A 33 -11.96 0.00 -5.10
N ALA A 34 -12.70 1.08 -5.39
CA ALA A 34 -12.66 2.32 -4.62
C ALA A 34 -13.85 2.39 -3.67
N GLU A 35 -13.60 2.60 -2.38
CA GLU A 35 -14.65 2.73 -1.37
C GLU A 35 -15.35 4.09 -1.47
N ASN A 36 -16.66 4.09 -1.21
CA ASN A 36 -17.47 5.29 -1.20
C ASN A 36 -17.24 6.13 0.07
N TYR A 37 -17.16 7.44 -0.09
CA TYR A 37 -16.99 8.38 1.03
C TYR A 37 -18.21 8.56 1.93
N SER A 38 -19.39 8.20 1.41
CA SER A 38 -20.64 8.45 2.10
C SER A 38 -20.88 7.55 3.31
N THR A 39 -20.10 6.48 3.43
CA THR A 39 -20.23 5.54 4.56
C THR A 39 -18.85 5.32 5.15
N PRO A 40 -18.60 5.68 6.42
CA PRO A 40 -17.36 5.28 7.09
C PRO A 40 -17.28 3.75 7.08
N THR A 41 -16.28 3.22 6.40
CA THR A 41 -16.01 1.77 6.37
C THR A 41 -14.66 1.52 7.02
N ASP A 42 -14.56 0.39 7.69
CA ASP A 42 -13.26 -0.12 8.18
C ASP A 42 -12.55 -0.87 7.04
N ARG A 43 -12.42 -0.18 5.91
CA ARG A 43 -11.82 -0.71 4.68
C ARG A 43 -10.86 0.32 4.09
N PRO A 44 -9.81 -0.14 3.39
CA PRO A 44 -8.91 0.78 2.68
C PRO A 44 -9.65 1.53 1.56
N ASP A 45 -9.17 2.73 1.26
CA ASP A 45 -9.78 3.57 0.22
C ASP A 45 -9.76 2.93 -1.17
N TYR A 46 -8.69 2.19 -1.49
CA TYR A 46 -8.57 1.46 -2.75
C TYR A 46 -8.05 0.04 -2.51
N THR A 47 -8.62 -0.90 -3.23
CA THR A 47 -8.08 -2.25 -3.37
C THR A 47 -7.63 -2.43 -4.82
N MET A 48 -6.34 -2.67 -5.01
CA MET A 48 -5.75 -2.94 -6.32
C MET A 48 -5.80 -4.44 -6.58
N THR A 49 -6.35 -4.83 -7.74
CA THR A 49 -6.61 -6.24 -8.02
C THR A 49 -5.92 -6.72 -9.30
N LEU A 50 -5.69 -8.02 -9.36
CA LEU A 50 -5.36 -8.75 -10.58
C LEU A 50 -6.50 -9.74 -10.86
N ARG A 51 -7.30 -9.45 -11.87
CA ARG A 51 -8.46 -10.32 -12.28
C ARG A 51 -9.35 -10.69 -11.09
N GLY A 52 -9.68 -9.69 -10.27
CA GLY A 52 -10.53 -9.86 -9.10
C GLY A 52 -9.83 -10.34 -7.82
N VAL A 53 -8.54 -10.67 -7.88
CA VAL A 53 -7.75 -11.02 -6.70
C VAL A 53 -7.06 -9.80 -6.14
N ALA A 54 -7.34 -9.45 -4.88
CA ALA A 54 -6.71 -8.33 -4.20
C ALA A 54 -5.19 -8.54 -4.09
N LYS A 55 -4.41 -7.55 -4.52
CA LYS A 55 -2.95 -7.60 -4.52
C LYS A 55 -2.32 -6.68 -3.46
N PHE A 56 -2.82 -5.47 -3.33
CA PHE A 56 -2.43 -4.55 -2.26
C PHE A 56 -3.49 -3.46 -2.09
N PHE A 57 -3.40 -2.75 -0.96
CA PHE A 57 -4.29 -1.63 -0.62
C PHE A 57 -3.59 -0.29 -0.75
N VAL A 58 -4.38 0.73 -1.03
CA VAL A 58 -3.96 2.13 -0.97
C VAL A 58 -4.89 2.87 -0.02
N GLU A 59 -4.31 3.47 1.02
CA GLU A 59 -4.99 4.37 1.94
C GLU A 59 -4.64 5.81 1.58
N ALA A 60 -5.66 6.64 1.41
CA ALA A 60 -5.50 8.04 1.04
C ALA A 60 -5.88 8.97 2.17
N LYS A 61 -5.04 9.96 2.46
CA LYS A 61 -5.31 11.01 3.43
C LYS A 61 -5.33 12.37 2.74
N LYS A 62 -5.98 13.35 3.39
CA LYS A 62 -5.97 14.73 2.91
C LYS A 62 -4.54 15.30 2.95
N PRO A 63 -4.18 16.23 2.07
CA PRO A 63 -2.84 16.85 2.08
C PRO A 63 -2.48 17.51 3.42
N ALA A 64 -3.48 18.00 4.14
CA ALA A 64 -3.28 18.60 5.46
C ALA A 64 -2.85 17.61 6.55
N VAL A 65 -3.00 16.30 6.32
CA VAL A 65 -2.54 15.26 7.24
C VAL A 65 -1.08 14.94 6.94
N ASP A 66 -0.20 15.30 7.86
CA ASP A 66 1.23 14.99 7.73
C ASP A 66 1.48 13.51 8.07
N ILE A 67 1.49 12.67 7.03
CA ILE A 67 1.68 11.22 7.17
C ILE A 67 3.11 10.84 7.61
N THR A 68 4.04 11.80 7.65
CA THR A 68 5.39 11.58 8.15
C THR A 68 5.51 11.79 9.66
N ARG A 69 4.47 12.32 10.30
CA ARG A 69 4.45 12.63 11.75
C ARG A 69 3.28 11.99 12.48
N VAL A 70 2.10 11.96 11.87
CA VAL A 70 0.89 11.37 12.48
C VAL A 70 0.94 9.86 12.34
N THR A 71 0.84 9.14 13.44
CA THR A 71 1.05 7.69 13.50
C THR A 71 -0.15 6.87 13.01
N ASN A 72 -1.39 7.33 13.27
CA ASN A 72 -2.60 6.56 12.98
C ASN A 72 -2.77 6.16 11.51
N PRO A 73 -2.50 7.01 10.51
CA PRO A 73 -2.60 6.60 9.11
C PRO A 73 -1.69 5.43 8.75
N ALA A 74 -0.43 5.46 9.22
CA ALA A 74 0.53 4.38 9.00
C ALA A 74 0.09 3.08 9.66
N LEU A 75 -0.36 3.16 10.92
CA LEU A 75 -0.84 2.00 11.67
C LEU A 75 -2.06 1.37 11.00
N GLN A 76 -3.03 2.18 10.58
CA GLN A 76 -4.22 1.73 9.87
C GLN A 76 -3.86 1.04 8.55
N THR A 77 -2.97 1.62 7.76
CA THR A 77 -2.49 1.07 6.49
C THR A 77 -1.83 -0.29 6.71
N ARG A 78 -0.97 -0.40 7.71
CA ARG A 78 -0.30 -1.65 8.07
C ARG A 78 -1.28 -2.72 8.55
N LYS A 79 -2.28 -2.34 9.33
CA LYS A 79 -3.34 -3.26 9.80
C LYS A 79 -4.13 -3.87 8.65
N TYR A 80 -4.50 -3.07 7.66
CA TYR A 80 -5.18 -3.57 6.48
C TYR A 80 -4.35 -4.63 5.75
N GLY A 81 -3.10 -4.34 5.46
CA GLY A 81 -2.20 -5.28 4.78
C GLY A 81 -1.93 -6.54 5.60
N TRP A 82 -1.66 -6.39 6.88
CA TRP A 82 -1.45 -7.51 7.80
C TRP A 82 -2.66 -8.45 7.85
N ASN A 83 -3.85 -7.90 8.05
CA ASN A 83 -5.08 -8.69 8.18
C ASN A 83 -5.45 -9.43 6.90
N ALA A 84 -5.09 -8.87 5.74
CA ALA A 84 -5.32 -9.50 4.42
C ALA A 84 -4.16 -10.42 3.97
N ASN A 85 -3.13 -10.58 4.78
CA ASN A 85 -1.90 -11.31 4.42
C ASN A 85 -1.21 -10.76 3.17
N HIS A 86 -1.32 -9.46 2.93
CA HIS A 86 -0.54 -8.76 1.92
C HIS A 86 0.85 -8.46 2.45
N ARG A 87 1.84 -8.43 1.58
CA ARG A 87 3.23 -8.14 1.96
C ARG A 87 3.54 -6.66 1.98
N ILE A 88 2.79 -5.85 1.22
CA ILE A 88 2.90 -4.40 1.21
C ILE A 88 1.52 -3.74 1.25
N ALA A 89 1.50 -2.49 1.71
CA ALA A 89 0.37 -1.57 1.58
C ALA A 89 0.90 -0.16 1.35
N VAL A 90 0.10 0.68 0.70
CA VAL A 90 0.46 2.04 0.31
C VAL A 90 -0.35 3.04 1.10
N LEU A 91 0.32 4.08 1.61
CA LEU A 91 -0.29 5.25 2.24
C LEU A 91 0.14 6.49 1.46
N THR A 92 -0.80 7.33 1.06
CA THR A 92 -0.49 8.57 0.35
C THR A 92 -1.42 9.71 0.72
N ASN A 93 -0.88 10.92 0.80
CA ASN A 93 -1.63 12.17 0.83
C ASN A 93 -1.32 13.03 -0.41
N PHE A 94 -0.76 12.45 -1.45
CA PHE A 94 -0.16 13.02 -2.64
C PHE A 94 1.20 13.69 -2.39
N GLU A 95 1.36 14.52 -1.38
CA GLU A 95 2.66 15.11 -1.02
C GLU A 95 3.70 14.02 -0.79
N TYR A 96 3.30 12.96 -0.11
CA TYR A 96 4.10 11.76 0.10
C TYR A 96 3.35 10.50 -0.39
N LEU A 97 4.12 9.57 -0.91
CA LEU A 97 3.70 8.21 -1.19
C LEU A 97 4.62 7.27 -0.41
N ALA A 98 4.04 6.57 0.56
CA ALA A 98 4.76 5.64 1.41
C ALA A 98 4.33 4.20 1.13
N VAL A 99 5.29 3.30 1.05
CA VAL A 99 5.07 1.85 0.92
C VAL A 99 5.51 1.19 2.22
N TYR A 100 4.60 0.49 2.87
CA TYR A 100 4.86 -0.23 4.12
C TYR A 100 5.02 -1.72 3.89
N ASP A 101 5.98 -2.32 4.58
CA ASP A 101 6.09 -3.76 4.76
C ASP A 101 5.02 -4.22 5.75
N THR A 102 4.04 -4.98 5.27
CA THR A 102 2.93 -5.46 6.09
C THR A 102 3.12 -6.89 6.61
N CYS A 103 4.36 -7.41 6.57
CA CYS A 103 4.72 -8.70 7.15
C CYS A 103 5.00 -8.64 8.66
N TYR A 104 5.02 -7.44 9.26
CA TYR A 104 5.19 -7.23 10.69
C TYR A 104 3.87 -6.90 11.37
N ILE A 105 3.63 -7.48 12.56
CA ILE A 105 2.44 -7.17 13.37
C ILE A 105 2.42 -5.69 13.71
N PRO A 106 1.37 -4.95 13.34
CA PRO A 106 1.21 -3.57 13.77
C PRO A 106 0.97 -3.48 15.28
N LYS A 107 1.73 -2.61 15.97
CA LYS A 107 1.60 -2.35 17.39
C LYS A 107 1.17 -0.90 17.62
N GLU A 108 0.32 -0.66 18.60
CA GLU A 108 -0.21 0.68 18.91
C GLU A 108 0.88 1.72 19.22
N GLU A 109 2.02 1.29 19.75
CA GLU A 109 3.17 2.15 20.04
C GLU A 109 4.06 2.45 18.85
N ASP A 110 3.80 1.84 17.68
CA ASP A 110 4.64 2.02 16.48
C ASP A 110 4.54 3.44 15.94
N GLY A 111 5.69 4.06 15.68
CA GLY A 111 5.77 5.32 14.96
C GLY A 111 5.45 5.17 13.47
N CYS A 112 5.29 6.30 12.79
CA CYS A 112 4.93 6.31 11.37
C CYS A 112 6.03 5.78 10.43
N ASP A 113 7.26 5.66 10.88
CA ASP A 113 8.41 5.13 10.14
C ASP A 113 8.65 3.63 10.35
N VAL A 114 7.97 3.00 11.29
CA VAL A 114 8.08 1.56 11.55
C VAL A 114 7.56 0.77 10.35
N ALA A 115 8.37 -0.18 9.87
CA ALA A 115 8.08 -1.01 8.70
C ALA A 115 7.83 -0.23 7.39
N ARG A 116 8.23 1.03 7.33
CA ARG A 116 8.18 1.83 6.10
C ARG A 116 9.32 1.40 5.18
N TYR A 117 8.95 0.76 4.08
CA TYR A 117 9.88 0.21 3.10
C TYR A 117 10.44 1.27 2.16
N ARG A 118 9.58 2.17 1.68
CA ARG A 118 9.92 3.32 0.80
C ARG A 118 9.04 4.50 1.13
N ILE A 119 9.56 5.68 0.92
CA ILE A 119 8.79 6.92 0.92
C ILE A 119 9.29 7.82 -0.20
N PHE A 120 8.36 8.44 -0.91
CA PHE A 120 8.63 9.37 -2.00
C PHE A 120 7.92 10.68 -1.70
N HIS A 121 8.63 11.80 -1.80
CA HIS A 121 8.01 13.12 -1.82
C HIS A 121 7.57 13.45 -3.25
N PHE A 122 6.52 14.26 -3.44
CA PHE A 122 5.98 14.53 -4.79
C PHE A 122 7.03 15.14 -5.72
N THR A 123 8.01 15.89 -5.21
CA THR A 123 9.12 16.43 -5.98
C THR A 123 10.05 15.35 -6.55
N GLU A 124 9.98 14.14 -6.02
CA GLU A 124 10.77 13.00 -6.45
C GLU A 124 10.01 12.06 -7.40
N TYR A 125 8.72 12.28 -7.64
CA TYR A 125 7.91 11.36 -8.46
C TYR A 125 8.45 11.16 -9.86
N VAL A 126 8.96 12.20 -10.48
CA VAL A 126 9.55 12.13 -11.83
C VAL A 126 10.92 11.47 -11.78
N SER A 127 11.81 11.92 -10.91
CA SER A 127 13.19 11.40 -10.81
C SER A 127 13.26 9.95 -10.32
N ARG A 128 12.30 9.52 -9.49
CA ARG A 128 12.20 8.16 -8.93
C ARG A 128 11.02 7.36 -9.51
N TYR A 129 10.54 7.75 -10.67
CA TYR A 129 9.39 7.12 -11.31
C TYR A 129 9.59 5.63 -11.55
N ASP A 130 10.79 5.22 -11.97
CA ASP A 130 11.11 3.80 -12.20
C ASP A 130 10.98 2.96 -10.92
N GLU A 131 11.37 3.50 -9.76
CA GLU A 131 11.19 2.82 -8.48
C GLU A 131 9.71 2.63 -8.13
N ILE A 132 8.90 3.66 -8.36
CA ILE A 132 7.44 3.62 -8.10
C ILE A 132 6.75 2.61 -9.01
N ILE A 133 7.05 2.66 -10.31
CA ILE A 133 6.53 1.70 -11.31
C ILE A 133 6.87 0.26 -10.92
N ALA A 134 8.13 0.00 -10.56
CA ALA A 134 8.59 -1.33 -10.20
C ALA A 134 7.88 -1.92 -8.98
N LEU A 135 7.35 -1.06 -8.11
CA LEU A 135 6.63 -1.49 -6.90
C LEU A 135 5.13 -1.67 -7.10
N ILE A 136 4.46 -0.69 -7.72
CA ILE A 136 3.00 -0.58 -7.60
C ILE A 136 2.26 -0.29 -8.90
N SER A 137 2.92 -0.33 -10.05
CA SER A 137 2.23 -0.13 -11.32
C SER A 137 1.33 -1.32 -11.68
N ARG A 138 0.29 -1.04 -12.46
CA ARG A 138 -0.54 -2.10 -13.05
C ARG A 138 0.29 -3.08 -13.87
N GLY A 139 1.18 -2.56 -14.70
CA GLY A 139 2.03 -3.40 -15.56
C GLY A 139 2.85 -4.43 -14.79
N VAL A 140 3.44 -4.02 -13.69
CA VAL A 140 4.22 -4.90 -12.80
C VAL A 140 3.35 -5.97 -12.15
N VAL A 141 2.15 -5.61 -11.72
CA VAL A 141 1.19 -6.57 -11.12
C VAL A 141 0.73 -7.59 -12.16
N TYR A 142 0.33 -7.13 -13.34
CA TYR A 142 -0.23 -7.99 -14.39
C TYR A 142 0.82 -8.85 -15.10
N SER A 143 2.09 -8.46 -15.10
CA SER A 143 3.18 -9.26 -15.66
C SER A 143 3.65 -10.40 -14.74
N GLY A 144 3.26 -10.39 -13.48
CA GLY A 144 3.77 -11.30 -12.45
C GLY A 144 5.08 -10.85 -11.79
N GLU A 145 5.68 -9.74 -12.25
CA GLU A 145 6.91 -9.20 -11.65
C GLU A 145 6.69 -8.70 -10.22
N PHE A 146 5.50 -8.17 -9.91
CA PHE A 146 5.10 -7.79 -8.57
C PHE A 146 5.21 -8.95 -7.58
N ASP A 147 4.61 -10.08 -7.90
CA ASP A 147 4.66 -11.26 -7.03
C ASP A 147 6.08 -11.77 -6.86
N ARG A 148 6.85 -11.79 -7.94
CA ARG A 148 8.26 -12.22 -7.91
C ARG A 148 9.12 -11.28 -7.05
N TYR A 149 8.95 -9.97 -7.21
CA TYR A 149 9.63 -8.98 -6.39
C TYR A 149 9.31 -9.16 -4.90
N LEU A 150 8.04 -9.38 -4.56
CA LEU A 150 7.62 -9.61 -3.18
C LEU A 150 8.18 -10.93 -2.64
N ASP A 151 8.20 -11.99 -3.42
CA ASP A 151 8.80 -13.27 -3.02
C ASP A 151 10.29 -13.13 -2.70
N ASP A 152 11.02 -12.34 -3.50
CA ASP A 152 12.45 -12.11 -3.33
C ASP A 152 12.78 -11.19 -2.15
N ASN A 153 11.95 -10.18 -1.89
CA ASN A 153 12.23 -9.12 -0.90
C ASN A 153 11.41 -9.25 0.39
N PHE A 154 10.26 -9.94 0.34
CA PHE A 154 9.35 -10.19 1.46
C PHE A 154 8.98 -11.68 1.50
N PRO A 155 9.92 -12.57 1.83
CA PRO A 155 9.73 -14.02 1.65
C PRO A 155 8.68 -14.63 2.58
N ALA A 156 8.41 -14.00 3.72
CA ALA A 156 7.38 -14.43 4.66
C ALA A 156 6.20 -13.46 4.63
N SER A 157 4.98 -13.98 4.56
CA SER A 157 3.75 -13.21 4.73
C SER A 157 3.18 -13.42 6.15
N GLY A 158 2.45 -12.44 6.66
CA GLY A 158 1.81 -12.55 7.97
C GLY A 158 2.82 -12.67 9.11
N GLY A 159 2.57 -13.52 10.08
CA GLY A 159 3.34 -13.61 11.30
C GLY A 159 4.70 -14.33 11.24
N GLU A 160 4.97 -15.08 10.19
CA GLU A 160 6.16 -15.95 10.14
C GLU A 160 7.48 -15.16 10.24
N LYS A 161 7.62 -14.11 9.43
CA LYS A 161 8.82 -13.26 9.45
C LYS A 161 9.03 -12.62 10.82
N GLN A 162 7.97 -12.14 11.43
CA GLN A 162 8.06 -11.51 12.75
C GLN A 162 8.42 -12.52 13.84
N GLN A 163 7.89 -13.73 13.77
CA GLN A 163 8.24 -14.78 14.72
C GLN A 163 9.73 -15.13 14.64
N VAL A 164 10.25 -15.26 13.43
CA VAL A 164 11.68 -15.53 13.19
C VAL A 164 12.55 -14.40 13.73
N ASP A 165 12.21 -13.15 13.42
CA ASP A 165 12.95 -11.99 13.87
C ASP A 165 12.93 -11.87 15.41
N THR A 166 11.78 -12.14 16.03
CA THR A 166 11.64 -12.12 17.50
C THR A 166 12.47 -13.21 18.17
N LEU A 167 12.49 -14.41 17.60
CA LEU A 167 13.30 -15.51 18.11
C LEU A 167 14.79 -15.21 17.97
N PHE A 168 15.18 -14.67 16.81
CA PHE A 168 16.56 -14.29 16.55
C PHE A 168 17.06 -13.22 17.51
N LEU A 169 16.27 -12.18 17.74
CA LEU A 169 16.61 -11.11 18.69
C LEU A 169 16.71 -11.63 20.14
N LYS A 170 15.88 -12.60 20.53
CA LYS A 170 16.00 -13.24 21.85
C LYS A 170 17.31 -14.00 22.00
N GLN A 171 17.74 -14.73 20.97
CA GLN A 171 18.99 -15.49 20.98
C GLN A 171 20.24 -14.61 21.07
N ILE A 172 20.19 -13.38 20.51
CA ILE A 172 21.33 -12.46 20.56
C ILE A 172 21.45 -11.80 21.94
N ASN A 173 20.33 -11.66 22.67
CA ASN A 173 20.29 -10.98 23.99
C ASN A 173 20.45 -11.92 25.18
N GLU A 174 20.59 -13.21 24.97
CA GLU A 174 20.96 -14.23 25.97
C GLU A 174 22.48 -14.50 25.91
#